data_b4b74f3ec93a74f32951694df6220189
#
_entry.id   b4b74f3ec93a74f32951694df6220189
#
_cell.length_a   1.000
_cell.length_b   1.000
_cell.length_c   1.000
_cell.angle_alpha   90.00
_cell.angle_beta   90.00
_cell.angle_gamma   90.00
#
_symmetry.space_group_name_H-M   'P 1'
#
loop_
_entity.id
_entity.type
_entity.pdbx_description
1 polymer ?
#
loop_
_entity_poly.entity_id
_entity_poly.type
_entity_poly.pdbx_seq_one_letter_code
_entity_poly.pdbx_strand_id
1 'polypeptide(L)'
;MLTVTENAKQLLKEILTAHSDDPEVGIRLSFNPPGEFGIVLDREAEGDQVVEHEGAKALLVAPELASVVEGVTLDVQDTPEGSKLVISKD
;
A
#
# COMPACT_ATOMS: atom_id res chain seq x y z
N MET A 1 -0.30 10.37 -9.86
CA MET A 1 0.47 9.76 -8.79
C MET A 1 -0.47 9.24 -7.70
N LEU A 2 -0.19 8.07 -7.16
CA LEU A 2 -0.99 7.53 -6.06
C LEU A 2 -0.85 8.38 -4.81
N THR A 3 -1.96 8.70 -4.18
CA THR A 3 -1.97 9.38 -2.89
C THR A 3 -2.26 8.37 -1.79
N VAL A 4 -1.45 8.38 -0.74
CA VAL A 4 -1.64 7.52 0.43
C VAL A 4 -1.83 8.42 1.63
N THR A 5 -2.97 8.33 2.29
CA THR A 5 -3.24 9.17 3.46
C THR A 5 -2.38 8.75 4.65
N GLU A 6 -2.25 9.64 5.63
CA GLU A 6 -1.50 9.30 6.85
C GLU A 6 -2.10 8.09 7.57
N ASN A 7 -3.43 8.00 7.61
CA ASN A 7 -4.11 6.87 8.22
C ASN A 7 -3.79 5.57 7.48
N ALA A 8 -3.75 5.62 6.15
CA ALA A 8 -3.41 4.45 5.35
C ALA A 8 -1.95 4.04 5.57
N LYS A 9 -1.03 5.02 5.63
CA LYS A 9 0.38 4.73 5.91
C LYS A 9 0.55 4.07 7.27
N GLN A 10 -0.17 4.55 8.27
CA GLN A 10 -0.10 3.99 9.61
C GLN A 10 -0.61 2.55 9.64
N LEU A 11 -1.74 2.29 8.96
CA LEU A 11 -2.27 0.94 8.91
C LEU A 11 -1.33 -0.01 8.17
N LEU A 12 -0.76 0.44 7.06
CA LEU A 12 0.21 -0.36 6.31
C LEU A 12 1.41 -0.71 7.18
N LYS A 13 1.92 0.26 7.94
CA LYS A 13 3.04 0.01 8.84
C LYS A 13 2.67 -1.00 9.92
N GLU A 14 1.48 -0.91 10.49
CA GLU A 14 1.00 -1.85 11.50
C GLU A 14 0.91 -3.26 10.94
N ILE A 15 0.37 -3.40 9.73
CA ILE A 15 0.30 -4.71 9.06
C ILE A 15 1.71 -5.26 8.84
N LEU A 16 2.60 -4.41 8.36
CA LEU A 16 3.97 -4.82 8.05
C LEU A 16 4.69 -5.31 9.32
N THR A 17 4.63 -4.55 10.40
CA THR A 17 5.32 -4.93 11.63
C THR A 17 4.71 -6.15 12.30
N ALA A 18 3.43 -6.40 12.09
CA ALA A 18 2.76 -7.59 12.62
C ALA A 18 3.18 -8.87 11.87
N HIS A 19 3.64 -8.74 10.63
CA HIS A 19 3.93 -9.89 9.78
C HIS A 19 5.41 -10.05 9.41
N SER A 20 6.24 -9.05 9.63
CA SER A 20 7.65 -9.11 9.27
C SER A 20 8.50 -8.21 10.15
N ASP A 21 9.68 -8.69 10.52
CA ASP A 21 10.69 -7.89 11.21
C ASP A 21 11.79 -7.42 10.26
N ASP A 22 11.71 -7.81 8.99
CA ASP A 22 12.77 -7.52 8.02
C ASP A 22 12.60 -6.10 7.47
N PRO A 23 13.58 -5.19 7.68
CA PRO A 23 13.47 -3.81 7.20
C PRO A 23 13.48 -3.70 5.67
N GLU A 24 13.86 -4.77 4.97
CA GLU A 24 13.87 -4.78 3.50
C GLU A 24 12.51 -5.13 2.91
N VAL A 25 11.59 -5.60 3.75
CA VAL A 25 10.24 -5.99 3.29
C VAL A 25 9.30 -4.80 3.41
N GLY A 26 8.50 -4.60 2.39
CA GLY A 26 7.43 -3.62 2.38
C GLY A 26 6.12 -4.28 1.97
N ILE A 27 5.07 -3.49 1.89
CA ILE A 27 3.77 -3.98 1.43
C ILE A 27 3.61 -3.61 -0.04
N ARG A 28 3.50 -4.61 -0.90
CA ARG A 28 3.33 -4.41 -2.33
C ARG A 28 1.85 -4.34 -2.66
N LEU A 29 1.46 -3.26 -3.33
CA LEU A 29 0.10 -3.14 -3.85
C LEU A 29 -0.04 -4.06 -5.06
N SER A 30 -1.09 -4.86 -5.07
CA SER A 30 -1.39 -5.73 -6.20
C SER A 30 -2.74 -5.35 -6.79
N PHE A 31 -2.90 -5.62 -8.07
CA PHE A 31 -4.13 -5.33 -8.79
C PHE A 31 -4.53 -6.54 -9.61
N ASN A 32 -5.76 -7.01 -9.39
CA ASN A 32 -6.34 -8.12 -10.13
C ASN A 32 -7.54 -7.64 -10.92
N PRO A 33 -7.52 -7.73 -12.26
CA PRO A 33 -8.71 -7.37 -13.02
C PRO A 33 -9.90 -8.24 -12.61
N PRO A 34 -11.12 -7.70 -12.60
CA PRO A 34 -11.56 -6.45 -13.22
C PRO A 34 -11.53 -5.19 -12.35
N GLY A 35 -10.83 -5.17 -11.25
CA GLY A 35 -10.72 -3.94 -10.47
C GLY A 35 -10.50 -4.18 -8.99
N GLU A 36 -9.97 -5.32 -8.64
CA GLU A 36 -9.68 -5.65 -7.25
C GLU A 36 -8.24 -5.31 -6.91
N PHE A 37 -8.07 -4.64 -5.76
CA PHE A 37 -6.75 -4.34 -5.22
C PHE A 37 -6.51 -5.21 -4.00
N GLY A 38 -5.27 -5.64 -3.84
CA GLY A 38 -4.86 -6.40 -2.69
C GLY A 38 -3.49 -5.94 -2.23
N ILE A 39 -3.01 -6.53 -1.15
CA ILE A 39 -1.68 -6.24 -0.63
C ILE A 39 -0.97 -7.55 -0.32
N VAL A 40 0.34 -7.57 -0.58
CA VAL A 40 1.19 -8.70 -0.24
C VAL A 40 2.50 -8.17 0.33
N LEU A 41 3.17 -8.97 1.13
CA LEU A 41 4.50 -8.63 1.61
C LEU A 41 5.51 -9.00 0.55
N ASP A 42 6.45 -8.10 0.27
CA ASP A 42 7.45 -8.33 -0.77
C ASP A 42 8.65 -7.42 -0.51
N ARG A 43 9.70 -7.64 -1.27
CA ARG A 43 10.89 -6.79 -1.24
C ARG A 43 10.82 -5.78 -2.36
N GLU A 44 11.46 -4.64 -2.17
CA GLU A 44 11.53 -3.62 -3.21
C GLU A 44 12.26 -4.18 -4.43
N ALA A 45 11.65 -4.00 -5.60
CA ALA A 45 12.25 -4.36 -6.87
C ALA A 45 12.67 -3.10 -7.61
N GLU A 46 13.54 -3.26 -8.60
CA GLU A 46 13.97 -2.14 -9.41
C GLU A 46 12.79 -1.48 -10.12
N GLY A 47 12.73 -0.16 -10.01
CA GLY A 47 11.65 0.61 -10.63
C GLY A 47 10.43 0.80 -9.75
N ASP A 48 10.37 0.14 -8.61
CA ASP A 48 9.24 0.32 -7.69
C ASP A 48 9.20 1.75 -7.15
N GLN A 49 7.99 2.29 -7.04
CA GLN A 49 7.78 3.50 -6.25
C GLN A 49 7.59 3.08 -4.80
N VAL A 50 8.29 3.74 -3.91
CA VAL A 50 8.25 3.40 -2.49
C VAL A 50 7.60 4.53 -1.72
N VAL A 51 6.57 4.22 -0.95
CA VAL A 51 5.96 5.15 0.00
C VAL A 51 6.48 4.80 1.39
N GLU A 52 7.22 5.73 1.99
CA GLU A 52 7.81 5.50 3.30
C GLU A 52 6.99 6.18 4.39
N HIS A 53 6.99 5.58 5.57
CA HIS A 53 6.34 6.14 6.75
C HIS A 53 7.18 5.76 7.97
N GLU A 54 7.69 6.78 8.66
CA GLU A 54 8.51 6.59 9.87
C GLU A 54 9.68 5.63 9.65
N GLY A 55 10.31 5.71 8.48
CA GLY A 55 11.45 4.88 8.13
C GLY A 55 11.12 3.49 7.62
N ALA A 56 9.85 3.14 7.54
CA ALA A 56 9.41 1.84 7.02
C ALA A 56 8.93 1.97 5.58
N LYS A 57 9.11 0.92 4.80
CA LYS A 57 8.62 0.85 3.43
C LYS A 57 7.13 0.50 3.47
N ALA A 58 6.29 1.50 3.67
CA ALA A 58 4.87 1.27 3.88
C ALA A 58 4.18 0.69 2.65
N LEU A 59 4.58 1.12 1.45
CA LEU A 59 3.92 0.65 0.23
C LEU A 59 4.92 0.60 -0.92
N LEU A 60 4.85 -0.47 -1.70
CA LEU A 60 5.62 -0.62 -2.93
C LEU A 60 4.64 -0.68 -4.10
N VAL A 61 4.92 0.10 -5.15
CA VAL A 61 4.07 0.14 -6.34
C VAL A 61 4.94 -0.16 -7.55
N ALA A 62 4.65 -1.25 -8.23
CA ALA A 62 5.40 -1.65 -9.42
C ALA A 62 5.19 -0.65 -10.57
N PRO A 63 6.17 -0.48 -11.46
CA PRO A 63 6.07 0.49 -12.55
C PRO A 63 4.83 0.31 -13.43
N GLU A 64 4.48 -0.94 -13.73
CA GLU A 64 3.31 -1.21 -14.56
C GLU A 64 2.00 -0.88 -13.85
N LEU A 65 2.01 -0.87 -12.52
CA LEU A 65 0.84 -0.51 -11.73
C LEU A 65 0.74 0.99 -11.50
N ALA A 66 1.85 1.70 -11.57
CA ALA A 66 1.88 3.14 -11.29
C ALA A 66 0.92 3.92 -12.19
N SER A 67 0.77 3.53 -13.44
CA SER A 67 -0.16 4.19 -14.34
C SER A 67 -1.61 3.84 -14.04
N VAL A 68 -1.87 2.65 -13.51
CA VAL A 68 -3.21 2.21 -13.14
C VAL A 68 -3.73 2.98 -11.92
N VAL A 69 -2.82 3.30 -10.99
CA VAL A 69 -3.20 3.97 -9.74
C VAL A 69 -3.02 5.48 -9.79
N GLU A 70 -2.80 6.04 -10.95
CA GLU A 70 -2.71 7.49 -11.09
C GLU A 70 -4.05 8.13 -10.77
N GLY A 71 -4.05 9.14 -9.91
CA GLY A 71 -5.28 9.80 -9.46
C GLY A 71 -6.04 9.01 -8.39
N VAL A 72 -5.48 7.90 -7.95
CA VAL A 72 -6.10 7.05 -6.91
C VAL A 72 -5.64 7.50 -5.54
N THR A 73 -6.55 7.48 -4.58
CA THR A 73 -6.24 7.73 -3.17
C THR A 73 -6.47 6.47 -2.36
N LEU A 74 -5.45 6.05 -1.62
CA LEU A 74 -5.54 4.94 -0.68
C LEU A 74 -5.76 5.52 0.71
N ASP A 75 -6.84 5.08 1.37
CA ASP A 75 -7.25 5.59 2.67
C ASP A 75 -7.70 4.42 3.54
N VAL A 76 -8.16 4.74 4.73
CA VAL A 76 -8.62 3.75 5.71
C VAL A 76 -10.06 4.07 6.08
N GLN A 77 -10.86 3.02 6.19
CA GLN A 77 -12.22 3.13 6.70
C GLN A 77 -12.34 2.25 7.94
N ASP A 78 -12.88 2.83 9.00
CA ASP A 78 -13.17 2.07 10.22
C ASP A 78 -14.50 1.34 10.05
N THR A 79 -14.50 0.06 10.38
CA THR A 79 -15.70 -0.78 10.33
C THR A 79 -15.88 -1.47 11.67
N PRO A 80 -17.06 -2.03 11.95
CA PRO A 80 -17.26 -2.82 13.17
C PRO A 80 -16.29 -3.99 13.33
N GLU A 81 -15.69 -4.42 12.21
CA GLU A 81 -14.74 -5.53 12.21
C GLU A 81 -13.30 -5.07 12.29
N GLY A 82 -13.05 -3.76 12.31
CA GLY A 82 -11.73 -3.17 12.36
C GLY A 82 -11.50 -2.21 11.21
N SER A 83 -10.27 -1.73 11.09
CA SER A 83 -9.87 -0.81 10.02
C SER A 83 -9.55 -1.58 8.75
N LYS A 84 -9.94 -1.03 7.61
CA LYS A 84 -9.58 -1.62 6.31
C LYS A 84 -9.14 -0.55 5.33
N LEU A 85 -8.32 -0.96 4.37
CA LEU A 85 -7.88 -0.07 3.31
C LEU A 85 -8.99 0.08 2.27
N VAL A 86 -9.20 1.31 1.83
CA VAL A 86 -10.17 1.63 0.79
C VAL A 86 -9.48 2.45 -0.29
N ILE A 87 -9.98 2.31 -1.50
CA ILE A 87 -9.42 3.00 -2.65
C ILE A 87 -10.51 3.85 -3.28
N SER A 88 -10.17 5.10 -3.52
CA SER A 88 -11.06 6.00 -4.24
C SER A 88 -10.30 6.62 -5.40
N LYS A 89 -11.01 6.91 -6.47
CA LYS A 89 -10.42 7.52 -7.65
C LYS A 89 -11.16 8.81 -7.98
N ASP A 90 -10.37 9.84 -8.24
CA ASP A 90 -10.92 11.15 -8.63
C ASP A 90 -11.40 11.14 -10.07
#